data_f08e5f7143010a2a15220e1e3489555f
#
_entry.id   f08e5f7143010a2a15220e1e3489555f
#
_cell.length_a   1.000
_cell.length_b   1.000
_cell.length_c   1.000
_cell.angle_alpha   90.00
_cell.angle_beta   90.00
_cell.angle_gamma   90.00
#
_symmetry.space_group_name_H-M   'P 1'
#
loop_
_entity.id
_entity.type
_entity.pdbx_description
1 polymer ?
#
loop_
_entity_poly.entity_id
_entity_poly.type
_entity_poly.pdbx_seq_one_letter_code
_entity_poly.pdbx_strand_id
1 'polypeptide(L)'
;VANINEVAEAAGVSISTVSYALSGKRPVAPDTRRRIEEVIRELGYSPNAGARMLAGSRTQIFALTEPLRKDTHAPTHMAFVLATAIAARRNDYDILLLTDEQAQAGMSRVAANGLVDAILVLDVAPDDPRVALARQISTPTVFIGIPEDNEGLICVDLDFEAAAAEAVDRLADAGHTSIGLVGQTETAYVKSNFPPRVRSSMLARAAERGVDAAYGTTGAKHVSRSAARRIAGELIDGGATALIIHAADEAHAAVLAEIADRGLRIPEDLSVISVGASFDTTTLATPMDSIPLVPQASCDLAVELALESLEAIRPEPGLRLLAPTYLPAGSIAGPPASAPSD
;
A
#
# COMPACT_ATOMS: atom_id res chain seq x y z
N VAL A 1 -32.11 -18.29 -9.87
CA VAL A 1 -31.17 -18.47 -8.76
C VAL A 1 -31.99 -19.01 -7.59
N ALA A 2 -31.62 -20.19 -7.09
CA ALA A 2 -32.32 -20.82 -5.96
C ALA A 2 -32.31 -19.91 -4.72
N ASN A 3 -33.36 -20.00 -3.91
CA ASN A 3 -33.49 -19.25 -2.66
C ASN A 3 -33.56 -20.18 -1.46
N ILE A 4 -33.45 -19.64 -0.24
CA ILE A 4 -33.39 -20.40 1.00
C ILE A 4 -34.68 -21.24 1.25
N ASN A 5 -35.85 -20.81 0.72
CA ASN A 5 -37.08 -21.55 0.86
C ASN A 5 -37.04 -22.84 0.03
N GLU A 6 -36.49 -22.78 -1.19
CA GLU A 6 -36.34 -23.92 -2.08
C GLU A 6 -35.35 -24.95 -1.48
N VAL A 7 -34.27 -24.46 -0.84
CA VAL A 7 -33.33 -25.35 -0.11
C VAL A 7 -34.02 -26.00 1.09
N ALA A 8 -34.80 -25.25 1.85
CA ALA A 8 -35.54 -25.78 3.00
C ALA A 8 -36.56 -26.83 2.60
N GLU A 9 -37.30 -26.58 1.53
CA GLU A 9 -38.28 -27.50 0.96
C GLU A 9 -37.63 -28.80 0.45
N ALA A 10 -36.58 -28.67 -0.38
CA ALA A 10 -35.87 -29.82 -0.95
C ALA A 10 -35.13 -30.64 0.12
N ALA A 11 -34.59 -30.00 1.16
CA ALA A 11 -33.98 -30.69 2.30
C ALA A 11 -34.98 -31.23 3.33
N GLY A 12 -36.28 -30.91 3.21
CA GLY A 12 -37.32 -31.34 4.15
C GLY A 12 -37.15 -30.79 5.57
N VAL A 13 -36.69 -29.53 5.70
CA VAL A 13 -36.43 -28.87 6.98
C VAL A 13 -36.99 -27.43 6.99
N SER A 14 -37.02 -26.81 8.16
CA SER A 14 -37.40 -25.40 8.25
C SER A 14 -36.31 -24.47 7.73
N ILE A 15 -36.68 -23.27 7.27
CA ILE A 15 -35.72 -22.19 6.88
C ILE A 15 -34.72 -21.92 8.01
N SER A 16 -35.20 -21.90 9.26
CA SER A 16 -34.35 -21.71 10.44
C SER A 16 -33.29 -22.81 10.57
N THR A 17 -33.65 -24.07 10.25
CA THR A 17 -32.71 -25.21 10.28
C THR A 17 -31.63 -25.06 9.20
N VAL A 18 -32.01 -24.65 7.99
CA VAL A 18 -31.04 -24.32 6.94
C VAL A 18 -30.10 -23.16 7.39
N SER A 19 -30.68 -22.09 7.95
CA SER A 19 -29.91 -20.97 8.48
C SER A 19 -28.95 -21.39 9.59
N TYR A 20 -29.35 -22.25 10.50
CA TYR A 20 -28.47 -22.79 11.56
C TYR A 20 -27.39 -23.72 11.02
N ALA A 21 -27.70 -24.53 10.02
CA ALA A 21 -26.70 -25.39 9.37
C ALA A 21 -25.61 -24.56 8.68
N LEU A 22 -25.98 -23.43 8.04
CA LEU A 22 -25.07 -22.52 7.37
C LEU A 22 -24.27 -21.63 8.34
N SER A 23 -24.94 -21.11 9.39
CA SER A 23 -24.32 -20.15 10.32
C SER A 23 -23.55 -20.80 11.48
N GLY A 24 -23.77 -22.08 11.75
CA GLY A 24 -23.20 -22.78 12.92
C GLY A 24 -23.69 -22.27 14.28
N LYS A 25 -24.63 -21.33 14.34
CA LYS A 25 -25.15 -20.73 15.59
C LYS A 25 -25.83 -21.73 16.54
N ARG A 26 -26.40 -22.79 16.00
CA ARG A 26 -26.97 -23.88 16.79
C ARG A 26 -26.53 -25.21 16.19
N PRO A 27 -26.30 -26.23 17.03
CA PRO A 27 -25.99 -27.56 16.55
C PRO A 27 -27.15 -28.11 15.73
N VAL A 28 -26.83 -28.58 14.52
CA VAL A 28 -27.73 -29.30 13.63
C VAL A 28 -27.21 -30.74 13.54
N ALA A 29 -28.11 -31.71 13.59
CA ALA A 29 -27.73 -33.13 13.51
C ALA A 29 -26.86 -33.39 12.26
N PRO A 30 -25.77 -34.18 12.36
CA PRO A 30 -24.80 -34.35 11.27
C PRO A 30 -25.46 -34.81 9.95
N ASP A 31 -26.42 -35.70 10.01
CA ASP A 31 -27.14 -36.20 8.83
C ASP A 31 -28.01 -35.11 8.18
N THR A 32 -28.65 -34.28 9.01
CA THR A 32 -29.44 -33.13 8.51
C THR A 32 -28.54 -32.08 7.86
N ARG A 33 -27.39 -31.81 8.45
CA ARG A 33 -26.40 -30.89 7.89
C ARG A 33 -25.92 -31.38 6.52
N ARG A 34 -25.51 -32.64 6.43
CA ARG A 34 -25.04 -33.25 5.18
C ARG A 34 -26.09 -33.14 4.07
N ARG A 35 -27.36 -33.47 4.39
CA ARG A 35 -28.49 -33.37 3.44
C ARG A 35 -28.70 -31.93 2.95
N ILE A 36 -28.60 -30.94 3.84
CA ILE A 36 -28.72 -29.53 3.47
C ILE A 36 -27.56 -29.14 2.54
N GLU A 37 -26.34 -29.55 2.83
CA GLU A 37 -25.14 -29.26 2.01
C GLU A 37 -25.22 -29.91 0.61
N GLU A 38 -25.81 -31.11 0.50
CA GLU A 38 -26.07 -31.77 -0.77
C GLU A 38 -27.11 -31.00 -1.60
N VAL A 39 -28.23 -30.61 -1.02
CA VAL A 39 -29.28 -29.83 -1.68
C VAL A 39 -28.75 -28.46 -2.12
N ILE A 40 -27.95 -27.77 -1.29
CA ILE A 40 -27.31 -26.49 -1.63
C ILE A 40 -26.46 -26.66 -2.89
N ARG A 41 -25.67 -27.74 -2.98
CA ARG A 41 -24.81 -28.03 -4.12
C ARG A 41 -25.62 -28.35 -5.38
N GLU A 42 -26.69 -29.14 -5.24
CA GLU A 42 -27.55 -29.50 -6.36
C GLU A 42 -28.33 -28.31 -6.93
N LEU A 43 -28.83 -27.43 -6.08
CA LEU A 43 -29.59 -26.25 -6.47
C LEU A 43 -28.69 -25.06 -6.85
N GLY A 44 -27.37 -25.14 -6.66
CA GLY A 44 -26.46 -24.04 -6.86
C GLY A 44 -26.80 -22.84 -5.96
N TYR A 45 -27.36 -23.09 -4.77
CA TYR A 45 -27.74 -22.04 -3.84
C TYR A 45 -26.49 -21.47 -3.17
N SER A 46 -26.36 -20.13 -3.22
CA SER A 46 -25.39 -19.39 -2.41
C SER A 46 -26.14 -18.42 -1.51
N PRO A 47 -25.90 -18.46 -0.18
CA PRO A 47 -26.50 -17.47 0.72
C PRO A 47 -26.11 -16.05 0.30
N ASN A 48 -27.08 -15.17 0.08
CA ASN A 48 -26.77 -13.79 -0.20
C ASN A 48 -26.24 -13.08 1.07
N ALA A 49 -25.50 -11.98 0.89
CA ALA A 49 -24.89 -11.24 2.00
C ALA A 49 -25.94 -10.77 3.03
N GLY A 50 -27.14 -10.34 2.59
CA GLY A 50 -28.24 -9.94 3.46
C GLY A 50 -28.79 -11.12 4.30
N ALA A 51 -28.86 -12.32 3.75
CA ALA A 51 -29.28 -13.51 4.49
C ALA A 51 -28.23 -13.91 5.54
N ARG A 52 -26.94 -13.79 5.23
CA ARG A 52 -25.84 -13.99 6.19
C ARG A 52 -25.89 -12.98 7.32
N MET A 53 -26.10 -11.69 7.01
CA MET A 53 -26.29 -10.64 8.02
C MET A 53 -27.44 -10.92 8.98
N LEU A 54 -28.63 -11.26 8.46
CA LEU A 54 -29.80 -11.63 9.28
C LEU A 54 -29.55 -12.87 10.14
N ALA A 55 -28.76 -13.81 9.65
CA ALA A 55 -28.34 -14.98 10.41
C ALA A 55 -27.24 -14.66 11.44
N GLY A 56 -26.69 -13.43 11.43
CA GLY A 56 -25.56 -12.98 12.28
C GLY A 56 -24.29 -13.78 12.02
N SER A 57 -24.11 -14.25 10.79
CA SER A 57 -22.88 -14.84 10.27
C SER A 57 -22.05 -13.76 9.57
N ARG A 58 -20.76 -14.02 9.36
CA ARG A 58 -19.87 -13.11 8.62
C ARG A 58 -20.41 -12.79 7.24
N THR A 59 -20.23 -11.55 6.80
CA THR A 59 -20.66 -11.10 5.46
C THR A 59 -19.75 -11.64 4.37
N GLN A 60 -18.50 -11.99 4.73
CA GLN A 60 -17.41 -12.33 3.82
C GLN A 60 -17.08 -11.18 2.85
N ILE A 61 -17.21 -9.96 3.34
CA ILE A 61 -16.86 -8.76 2.60
C ILE A 61 -15.96 -7.89 3.49
N PHE A 62 -14.83 -7.45 2.96
CA PHE A 62 -14.04 -6.35 3.52
C PHE A 62 -14.34 -5.07 2.74
N ALA A 63 -14.42 -3.94 3.43
CA ALA A 63 -14.35 -2.65 2.76
C ALA A 63 -12.88 -2.26 2.56
N LEU A 64 -12.57 -1.71 1.40
CA LEU A 64 -11.29 -1.05 1.13
C LEU A 64 -11.57 0.42 0.85
N THR A 65 -11.07 1.33 1.72
CA THR A 65 -11.21 2.76 1.49
C THR A 65 -10.00 3.27 0.72
N GLU A 66 -10.24 3.73 -0.49
CA GLU A 66 -9.25 4.31 -1.39
C GLU A 66 -9.80 5.59 -1.98
N PRO A 67 -9.44 6.78 -1.43
CA PRO A 67 -9.94 8.04 -1.96
C PRO A 67 -9.30 8.32 -3.32
N LEU A 68 -10.01 7.98 -4.39
CA LEU A 68 -9.56 8.24 -5.76
C LEU A 68 -9.69 9.73 -6.08
N ARG A 69 -8.63 10.48 -5.83
CA ARG A 69 -8.53 11.91 -6.15
C ARG A 69 -8.00 12.10 -7.58
N LYS A 70 -8.21 13.30 -8.13
CA LYS A 70 -7.67 13.65 -9.47
C LYS A 70 -6.14 13.63 -9.54
N ASP A 71 -5.46 13.78 -8.40
CA ASP A 71 -4.01 13.77 -8.23
C ASP A 71 -3.45 12.38 -7.83
N THR A 72 -4.32 11.37 -7.70
CA THR A 72 -3.92 9.99 -7.40
C THR A 72 -3.10 9.40 -8.56
N HIS A 73 -1.92 8.86 -8.25
CA HIS A 73 -1.15 8.07 -9.21
C HIS A 73 -1.76 6.68 -9.36
N ALA A 74 -2.68 6.55 -10.30
CA ALA A 74 -3.51 5.35 -10.48
C ALA A 74 -2.73 4.03 -10.56
N PRO A 75 -1.58 3.91 -11.27
CA PRO A 75 -0.83 2.65 -11.33
C PRO A 75 -0.43 2.13 -9.95
N THR A 76 0.15 2.98 -9.09
CA THR A 76 0.57 2.60 -7.73
C THR A 76 -0.62 2.19 -6.87
N HIS A 77 -1.68 3.01 -6.86
CA HIS A 77 -2.86 2.73 -6.04
C HIS A 77 -3.58 1.46 -6.49
N MET A 78 -3.72 1.25 -7.80
CA MET A 78 -4.32 0.03 -8.33
C MET A 78 -3.51 -1.24 -8.04
N ALA A 79 -2.19 -1.14 -7.90
CA ALA A 79 -1.36 -2.27 -7.46
C ALA A 79 -1.76 -2.73 -6.05
N PHE A 80 -2.00 -1.80 -5.11
CA PHE A 80 -2.49 -2.12 -3.77
C PHE A 80 -3.94 -2.63 -3.77
N VAL A 81 -4.83 -2.01 -4.55
CA VAL A 81 -6.23 -2.48 -4.68
C VAL A 81 -6.27 -3.91 -5.20
N LEU A 82 -5.50 -4.22 -6.24
CA LEU A 82 -5.42 -5.56 -6.81
C LEU A 82 -4.82 -6.57 -5.81
N ALA A 83 -3.73 -6.20 -5.13
CA ALA A 83 -3.09 -7.04 -4.13
C ALA A 83 -4.06 -7.36 -2.97
N THR A 84 -4.81 -6.34 -2.49
CA THR A 84 -5.84 -6.52 -1.46
C THR A 84 -6.94 -7.47 -1.92
N ALA A 85 -7.43 -7.31 -3.15
CA ALA A 85 -8.48 -8.18 -3.69
C ALA A 85 -8.01 -9.64 -3.83
N ILE A 86 -6.75 -9.85 -4.26
CA ILE A 86 -6.14 -11.19 -4.35
C ILE A 86 -5.99 -11.79 -2.95
N ALA A 87 -5.49 -11.03 -1.97
CA ALA A 87 -5.31 -11.50 -0.59
C ALA A 87 -6.65 -11.86 0.06
N ALA A 88 -7.66 -11.02 -0.07
CA ALA A 88 -9.01 -11.29 0.43
C ALA A 88 -9.62 -12.53 -0.21
N ARG A 89 -9.50 -12.69 -1.54
CA ARG A 89 -10.06 -13.82 -2.28
C ARG A 89 -9.47 -15.17 -1.88
N ARG A 90 -8.19 -15.23 -1.51
CA ARG A 90 -7.55 -16.45 -0.96
C ARG A 90 -8.19 -16.92 0.34
N ASN A 91 -8.90 -16.04 1.04
CA ASN A 91 -9.59 -16.29 2.30
C ASN A 91 -11.11 -16.27 2.16
N ASP A 92 -11.64 -16.44 0.94
CA ASP A 92 -13.07 -16.43 0.62
C ASP A 92 -13.79 -15.11 0.97
N TYR A 93 -13.07 -13.98 0.92
CA TYR A 93 -13.63 -12.64 1.08
C TYR A 93 -13.66 -11.89 -0.24
N ASP A 94 -14.71 -11.10 -0.42
CA ASP A 94 -14.84 -10.12 -1.49
C ASP A 94 -14.44 -8.72 -0.99
N ILE A 95 -14.08 -7.81 -1.91
CA ILE A 95 -13.74 -6.42 -1.58
C ILE A 95 -14.83 -5.48 -2.05
N LEU A 96 -15.34 -4.66 -1.12
CA LEU A 96 -16.16 -3.49 -1.41
C LEU A 96 -15.28 -2.25 -1.44
N LEU A 97 -14.97 -1.75 -2.63
CA LEU A 97 -14.15 -0.56 -2.80
C LEU A 97 -14.98 0.71 -2.53
N LEU A 98 -14.50 1.54 -1.58
CA LEU A 98 -15.07 2.83 -1.22
C LEU A 98 -14.17 3.94 -1.77
N THR A 99 -14.64 4.65 -2.79
CA THR A 99 -13.84 5.62 -3.56
C THR A 99 -14.22 7.08 -3.28
N ASP A 100 -15.06 7.31 -2.26
CA ASP A 100 -15.51 8.67 -1.91
C ASP A 100 -14.32 9.56 -1.54
N GLU A 101 -14.25 10.77 -2.09
CA GLU A 101 -13.27 11.79 -1.68
C GLU A 101 -13.37 12.09 -0.17
N GLN A 102 -14.55 11.92 0.41
CA GLN A 102 -14.79 11.92 1.85
C GLN A 102 -14.89 10.47 2.36
N ALA A 103 -13.77 9.77 2.37
CA ALA A 103 -13.68 8.36 2.74
C ALA A 103 -14.38 7.99 4.07
N GLN A 104 -14.50 8.95 5.00
CA GLN A 104 -15.24 8.80 6.25
C GLN A 104 -16.74 8.46 6.06
N ALA A 105 -17.42 9.08 5.10
CA ALA A 105 -18.85 8.86 4.90
C ALA A 105 -19.13 7.42 4.43
N GLY A 106 -18.34 6.92 3.51
CA GLY A 106 -18.41 5.53 3.04
C GLY A 106 -18.11 4.53 4.17
N MET A 107 -17.03 4.76 4.91
CA MET A 107 -16.60 3.94 6.04
C MET A 107 -17.67 3.91 7.15
N SER A 108 -18.20 5.07 7.54
CA SER A 108 -19.27 5.17 8.54
C SER A 108 -20.53 4.41 8.11
N ARG A 109 -20.93 4.55 6.84
CA ARG A 109 -22.12 3.89 6.29
C ARG A 109 -22.00 2.38 6.30
N VAL A 110 -20.86 1.81 5.88
CA VAL A 110 -20.70 0.35 5.83
C VAL A 110 -20.58 -0.24 7.24
N ALA A 111 -19.94 0.46 8.18
CA ALA A 111 -19.85 0.04 9.57
C ALA A 111 -21.23 0.07 10.26
N ALA A 112 -21.98 1.17 10.13
CA ALA A 112 -23.30 1.31 10.77
C ALA A 112 -24.32 0.28 10.28
N ASN A 113 -24.22 -0.13 9.00
CA ASN A 113 -25.14 -1.11 8.41
C ASN A 113 -24.67 -2.56 8.52
N GLY A 114 -23.50 -2.83 9.11
CA GLY A 114 -22.94 -4.18 9.21
C GLY A 114 -22.69 -4.83 7.82
N LEU A 115 -22.40 -4.03 6.79
CA LEU A 115 -22.24 -4.52 5.42
C LEU A 115 -20.93 -5.27 5.22
N VAL A 116 -19.97 -5.08 6.09
CA VAL A 116 -18.61 -5.62 5.98
C VAL A 116 -18.13 -6.16 7.33
N ASP A 117 -17.23 -7.11 7.29
CA ASP A 117 -16.68 -7.73 8.50
C ASP A 117 -15.47 -6.93 9.03
N ALA A 118 -14.69 -6.33 8.14
CA ALA A 118 -13.58 -5.44 8.49
C ALA A 118 -13.39 -4.35 7.43
N ILE A 119 -12.58 -3.34 7.79
CA ILE A 119 -12.24 -2.21 6.91
C ILE A 119 -10.73 -2.15 6.76
N LEU A 120 -10.26 -2.08 5.53
CA LEU A 120 -8.88 -1.81 5.16
C LEU A 120 -8.76 -0.37 4.67
N VAL A 121 -7.79 0.36 5.16
CA VAL A 121 -7.64 1.80 4.90
C VAL A 121 -6.37 2.03 4.09
N LEU A 122 -6.51 2.43 2.82
CA LEU A 122 -5.42 2.81 1.91
C LEU A 122 -5.27 4.32 1.81
N ASP A 123 -4.16 4.76 1.21
CA ASP A 123 -3.82 6.17 0.96
C ASP A 123 -3.97 7.02 2.22
N VAL A 124 -3.23 6.59 3.25
CA VAL A 124 -3.26 7.21 4.58
C VAL A 124 -2.50 8.53 4.57
N ALA A 125 -3.18 9.60 5.03
CA ALA A 125 -2.56 10.90 5.23
C ALA A 125 -1.88 10.99 6.62
N PRO A 126 -0.91 11.91 6.83
CA PRO A 126 -0.37 12.18 8.16
C PRO A 126 -1.48 12.53 9.17
N ASP A 127 -2.29 13.54 8.88
CA ASP A 127 -3.50 13.88 9.62
C ASP A 127 -4.72 13.26 8.94
N ASP A 128 -4.93 11.96 9.16
CA ASP A 128 -6.00 11.21 8.48
C ASP A 128 -7.31 11.26 9.26
N PRO A 129 -8.36 11.86 8.70
CA PRO A 129 -9.65 12.00 9.39
C PRO A 129 -10.34 10.65 9.68
N ARG A 130 -9.93 9.55 9.01
CA ARG A 130 -10.46 8.21 9.25
C ARG A 130 -9.99 7.61 10.57
N VAL A 131 -8.91 8.12 11.17
CA VAL A 131 -8.36 7.67 12.47
C VAL A 131 -9.41 7.83 13.57
N ALA A 132 -10.00 9.01 13.70
CA ALA A 132 -11.02 9.28 14.72
C ALA A 132 -12.24 8.35 14.55
N LEU A 133 -12.64 8.08 13.32
CA LEU A 133 -13.75 7.17 13.02
C LEU A 133 -13.40 5.71 13.34
N ALA A 134 -12.19 5.26 12.98
CA ALA A 134 -11.74 3.90 13.27
C ALA A 134 -11.76 3.57 14.78
N ARG A 135 -11.47 4.55 15.63
CA ARG A 135 -11.53 4.41 17.08
C ARG A 135 -12.98 4.38 17.64
N GLN A 136 -13.94 4.90 16.91
CA GLN A 136 -15.35 4.99 17.34
C GLN A 136 -16.20 3.80 16.92
N ILE A 137 -15.87 3.16 15.79
CA ILE A 137 -16.64 2.04 15.25
C ILE A 137 -16.18 0.71 15.87
N SER A 138 -17.09 -0.24 15.95
CA SER A 138 -16.77 -1.61 16.42
C SER A 138 -16.20 -2.50 15.33
N THR A 139 -16.35 -2.12 14.07
CA THR A 139 -15.84 -2.88 12.92
C THR A 139 -14.31 -2.84 12.91
N PRO A 140 -13.63 -3.99 12.93
CA PRO A 140 -12.17 -4.05 12.88
C PRO A 140 -11.63 -3.24 11.69
N THR A 141 -10.58 -2.46 11.96
CA THR A 141 -9.99 -1.58 10.95
C THR A 141 -8.48 -1.72 10.95
N VAL A 142 -7.89 -1.97 9.79
CA VAL A 142 -6.45 -2.07 9.57
C VAL A 142 -6.02 -1.01 8.56
N PHE A 143 -4.99 -0.26 8.90
CA PHE A 143 -4.42 0.78 8.05
C PHE A 143 -3.25 0.21 7.25
N ILE A 144 -3.24 0.44 5.96
CA ILE A 144 -2.09 0.22 5.06
C ILE A 144 -1.47 1.59 4.82
N GLY A 145 -0.51 1.92 5.66
CA GLY A 145 0.06 3.23 5.88
C GLY A 145 0.00 3.64 7.35
N ILE A 146 0.78 4.64 7.76
CA ILE A 146 0.92 5.06 9.16
C ILE A 146 0.54 6.53 9.29
N PRO A 147 -0.60 6.87 9.93
CA PRO A 147 -0.91 8.25 10.29
C PRO A 147 -0.01 8.74 11.44
N GLU A 148 0.14 10.04 11.64
CA GLU A 148 0.91 10.62 12.74
C GLU A 148 0.35 10.17 14.10
N ASP A 149 -0.96 10.24 14.28
CA ASP A 149 -1.65 9.71 15.46
C ASP A 149 -2.09 8.26 15.19
N ASN A 150 -1.21 7.30 15.49
CA ASN A 150 -1.46 5.88 15.28
C ASN A 150 -1.72 5.09 16.59
N GLU A 151 -1.87 5.77 17.75
CA GLU A 151 -2.14 5.11 19.01
C GLU A 151 -3.43 4.28 18.95
N GLY A 152 -3.35 3.03 19.38
CA GLY A 152 -4.48 2.09 19.37
C GLY A 152 -4.91 1.57 18.01
N LEU A 153 -4.19 1.87 16.93
CA LEU A 153 -4.46 1.38 15.58
C LEU A 153 -3.57 0.18 15.24
N ILE A 154 -4.05 -0.62 14.30
CA ILE A 154 -3.25 -1.65 13.62
C ILE A 154 -2.83 -1.05 12.28
N CYS A 155 -1.52 -0.85 12.08
CA CYS A 155 -0.96 -0.27 10.88
C CYS A 155 0.07 -1.21 10.25
N VAL A 156 0.00 -1.38 8.95
CA VAL A 156 0.95 -2.14 8.13
C VAL A 156 1.58 -1.19 7.13
N ASP A 157 2.90 -1.19 7.00
CA ASP A 157 3.57 -0.38 5.97
C ASP A 157 4.94 -0.95 5.61
N LEU A 158 5.50 -0.52 4.48
CA LEU A 158 6.93 -0.64 4.24
C LEU A 158 7.67 0.23 5.26
N ASP A 159 8.77 -0.26 5.80
CA ASP A 159 9.69 0.57 6.57
C ASP A 159 10.40 1.57 5.63
N PHE A 160 9.70 2.68 5.36
CA PHE A 160 10.21 3.73 4.47
C PHE A 160 11.42 4.44 5.05
N GLU A 161 11.54 4.51 6.36
CA GLU A 161 12.70 5.07 7.05
C GLU A 161 13.93 4.20 6.79
N ALA A 162 13.80 2.88 6.99
CA ALA A 162 14.87 1.94 6.69
C ALA A 162 15.20 1.89 5.19
N ALA A 163 14.19 1.99 4.31
CA ALA A 163 14.40 2.03 2.86
C ALA A 163 15.22 3.25 2.42
N ALA A 164 14.90 4.42 2.97
CA ALA A 164 15.63 5.65 2.68
C ALA A 164 17.06 5.61 3.24
N ALA A 165 17.23 5.08 4.47
CA ALA A 165 18.53 4.92 5.08
C ALA A 165 19.43 3.95 4.29
N GLU A 166 18.88 2.80 3.86
CA GLU A 166 19.58 1.82 3.03
C GLU A 166 20.07 2.45 1.71
N ALA A 167 19.22 3.27 1.04
CA ALA A 167 19.62 3.96 -0.18
C ALA A 167 20.80 4.91 0.05
N VAL A 168 20.79 5.67 1.14
CA VAL A 168 21.91 6.56 1.53
C VAL A 168 23.15 5.74 1.84
N ASP A 169 23.02 4.64 2.59
CA ASP A 169 24.16 3.79 2.94
C ASP A 169 24.84 3.21 1.70
N ARG A 170 24.05 2.72 0.72
CA ARG A 170 24.59 2.20 -0.54
C ARG A 170 25.42 3.24 -1.30
N LEU A 171 24.90 4.47 -1.38
CA LEU A 171 25.63 5.56 -2.04
C LEU A 171 26.86 6.01 -1.24
N ALA A 172 26.75 6.14 0.07
CA ALA A 172 27.87 6.51 0.93
C ALA A 172 28.99 5.44 0.95
N ASP A 173 28.60 4.15 0.95
CA ASP A 173 29.56 3.04 0.88
C ASP A 173 30.26 2.96 -0.49
N ALA A 174 29.61 3.41 -1.56
CA ALA A 174 30.23 3.60 -2.87
C ALA A 174 31.16 4.82 -2.93
N GLY A 175 31.18 5.68 -1.90
CA GLY A 175 32.06 6.84 -1.77
C GLY A 175 31.45 8.18 -2.14
N HIS A 176 30.12 8.25 -2.37
CA HIS A 176 29.45 9.52 -2.62
C HIS A 176 29.40 10.39 -1.37
N THR A 177 29.76 11.66 -1.52
CA THR A 177 29.73 12.68 -0.46
C THR A 177 28.69 13.77 -0.68
N SER A 178 28.01 13.76 -1.84
CA SER A 178 26.91 14.68 -2.17
C SER A 178 25.85 13.91 -2.95
N ILE A 179 24.62 13.90 -2.43
CA ILE A 179 23.49 13.15 -2.99
C ILE A 179 22.26 14.07 -3.13
N GLY A 180 21.41 13.77 -4.11
CA GLY A 180 20.19 14.49 -4.35
C GLY A 180 18.95 13.59 -4.25
N LEU A 181 17.83 14.07 -3.65
CA LEU A 181 16.53 13.40 -3.68
C LEU A 181 15.61 14.09 -4.69
N VAL A 182 15.24 13.37 -5.74
CA VAL A 182 14.12 13.70 -6.61
C VAL A 182 12.86 13.13 -5.97
N GLY A 183 12.10 13.98 -5.26
CA GLY A 183 10.98 13.59 -4.43
C GLY A 183 9.64 13.65 -5.15
N GLN A 184 8.59 13.28 -4.42
CA GLN A 184 7.20 13.33 -4.84
C GLN A 184 6.71 14.77 -5.12
N THR A 185 5.45 14.92 -5.51
CA THR A 185 4.81 16.24 -5.63
C THR A 185 4.61 16.91 -4.27
N GLU A 186 4.50 18.24 -4.22
CA GLU A 186 4.23 18.98 -2.97
C GLU A 186 2.94 18.49 -2.29
N THR A 187 1.90 18.20 -3.09
CA THR A 187 0.63 17.66 -2.57
C THR A 187 0.82 16.30 -1.91
N ALA A 188 1.69 15.43 -2.42
CA ALA A 188 1.95 14.13 -1.83
C ALA A 188 2.60 14.23 -0.44
N TYR A 189 3.46 15.25 -0.22
CA TYR A 189 4.05 15.51 1.09
C TYR A 189 3.03 15.94 2.17
N VAL A 190 1.85 16.39 1.76
CA VAL A 190 0.76 16.78 2.68
C VAL A 190 -0.29 15.68 2.83
N LYS A 191 -0.58 14.96 1.74
CA LYS A 191 -1.71 14.02 1.68
C LYS A 191 -1.34 12.56 1.86
N SER A 192 -0.06 12.21 1.76
CA SER A 192 0.41 10.83 1.93
C SER A 192 1.47 10.77 3.02
N ASN A 193 1.45 9.72 3.82
CA ASN A 193 2.33 9.59 4.99
C ASN A 193 3.79 9.29 4.63
N PHE A 194 4.04 8.57 3.54
CA PHE A 194 5.37 8.04 3.21
C PHE A 194 6.36 9.07 2.63
N PRO A 195 6.00 10.10 1.81
CA PRO A 195 6.98 11.02 1.25
C PRO A 195 7.73 11.82 2.31
N PRO A 196 7.09 12.39 3.36
CA PRO A 196 7.84 13.08 4.41
C PRO A 196 8.77 12.13 5.19
N ARG A 197 8.38 10.88 5.40
CA ARG A 197 9.20 9.86 6.09
C ARG A 197 10.47 9.54 5.30
N VAL A 198 10.36 9.28 4.00
CA VAL A 198 11.51 9.05 3.11
C VAL A 198 12.46 10.24 3.11
N ARG A 199 11.94 11.46 2.92
CA ARG A 199 12.77 12.66 2.92
C ARG A 199 13.49 12.88 4.24
N SER A 200 12.77 12.79 5.35
CA SER A 200 13.35 13.04 6.68
C SER A 200 14.40 12.01 7.04
N SER A 201 14.16 10.74 6.75
CA SER A 201 15.13 9.67 7.00
C SER A 201 16.35 9.79 6.10
N MET A 202 16.16 10.09 4.81
CA MET A 202 17.27 10.33 3.88
C MET A 202 18.18 11.46 4.37
N LEU A 203 17.61 12.61 4.76
CA LEU A 203 18.40 13.76 5.26
C LEU A 203 19.10 13.43 6.59
N ALA A 204 18.42 12.78 7.51
CA ALA A 204 19.01 12.36 8.79
C ALA A 204 20.17 11.38 8.58
N ARG A 205 19.96 10.35 7.74
CA ARG A 205 20.98 9.34 7.47
C ARG A 205 22.17 9.93 6.72
N ALA A 206 21.94 10.81 5.77
CA ALA A 206 23.03 11.52 5.08
C ALA A 206 23.90 12.34 6.06
N ALA A 207 23.25 13.06 6.99
CA ALA A 207 23.98 13.80 8.04
C ALA A 207 24.79 12.87 8.95
N GLU A 208 24.25 11.73 9.36
CA GLU A 208 24.98 10.70 10.15
C GLU A 208 26.21 10.15 9.41
N ARG A 209 26.09 10.01 8.08
CA ARG A 209 27.17 9.52 7.22
C ARG A 209 28.17 10.62 6.76
N GLY A 210 27.93 11.87 7.13
CA GLY A 210 28.73 13.00 6.69
C GLY A 210 28.61 13.28 5.18
N VAL A 211 27.43 12.99 4.60
CA VAL A 211 27.10 13.20 3.19
C VAL A 211 26.22 14.43 3.06
N ASP A 212 26.57 15.34 2.16
CA ASP A 212 25.73 16.48 1.82
C ASP A 212 24.49 16.00 1.06
N ALA A 213 23.31 16.49 1.45
CA ALA A 213 22.06 16.05 0.86
C ALA A 213 21.14 17.24 0.53
N ALA A 214 20.61 17.23 -0.68
CA ALA A 214 19.61 18.19 -1.13
C ALA A 214 18.38 17.47 -1.68
N TYR A 215 17.24 18.15 -1.78
CA TYR A 215 16.04 17.57 -2.35
C TYR A 215 15.22 18.58 -3.14
N GLY A 216 14.37 18.08 -4.04
CA GLY A 216 13.36 18.86 -4.73
C GLY A 216 12.15 18.03 -5.13
N THR A 217 11.04 18.70 -5.45
CA THR A 217 9.76 18.10 -5.78
C THR A 217 9.50 18.01 -7.28
N THR A 218 8.78 17.01 -7.73
CA THR A 218 8.47 16.79 -9.15
C THR A 218 7.22 17.53 -9.63
N GLY A 219 6.77 18.51 -8.90
CA GLY A 219 5.66 19.40 -9.24
C GLY A 219 4.77 19.71 -8.04
N ALA A 220 3.80 20.62 -8.22
CA ALA A 220 2.92 21.03 -7.13
C ALA A 220 1.84 19.97 -6.83
N LYS A 221 1.01 19.63 -7.81
CA LYS A 221 -0.13 18.68 -7.64
C LYS A 221 0.05 17.38 -8.40
N HIS A 222 0.53 17.46 -9.62
CA HIS A 222 0.77 16.32 -10.50
C HIS A 222 2.25 16.25 -10.84
N VAL A 223 2.72 15.03 -11.08
CA VAL A 223 4.07 14.83 -11.60
C VAL A 223 4.20 15.59 -12.91
N SER A 224 5.25 16.39 -13.01
CA SER A 224 5.59 17.15 -14.20
C SER A 224 6.95 16.70 -14.71
N ARG A 225 7.00 16.16 -15.93
CA ARG A 225 8.28 15.77 -16.57
C ARG A 225 9.27 16.93 -16.60
N SER A 226 8.80 18.15 -16.86
CA SER A 226 9.67 19.32 -16.87
C SER A 226 10.18 19.69 -15.47
N ALA A 227 9.34 19.54 -14.43
CA ALA A 227 9.79 19.75 -13.05
C ALA A 227 10.77 18.65 -12.61
N ALA A 228 10.52 17.39 -12.95
CA ALA A 228 11.43 16.28 -12.64
C ALA A 228 12.81 16.48 -13.32
N ARG A 229 12.84 16.88 -14.59
CA ARG A 229 14.07 17.21 -15.31
C ARG A 229 14.79 18.40 -14.66
N ARG A 230 14.08 19.50 -14.40
CA ARG A 230 14.64 20.68 -13.78
C ARG A 230 15.28 20.37 -12.42
N ILE A 231 14.57 19.64 -11.54
CA ILE A 231 15.08 19.26 -10.22
C ILE A 231 16.31 18.36 -10.33
N ALA A 232 16.28 17.35 -11.22
CA ALA A 232 17.46 16.53 -11.45
C ALA A 232 18.66 17.36 -11.89
N GLY A 233 18.44 18.31 -12.83
CA GLY A 233 19.46 19.24 -13.28
C GLY A 233 19.99 20.14 -12.16
N GLU A 234 19.12 20.75 -11.36
CA GLU A 234 19.51 21.60 -10.22
C GLU A 234 20.33 20.83 -9.16
N LEU A 235 19.96 19.57 -8.87
CA LEU A 235 20.71 18.73 -7.94
C LEU A 235 22.11 18.38 -8.49
N ILE A 236 22.20 18.04 -9.77
CA ILE A 236 23.47 17.74 -10.44
C ILE A 236 24.35 19.00 -10.50
N ASP A 237 23.79 20.15 -10.89
CA ASP A 237 24.50 21.44 -10.92
C ASP A 237 24.95 21.89 -9.52
N GLY A 238 24.20 21.46 -8.47
CA GLY A 238 24.55 21.64 -7.07
C GLY A 238 25.67 20.71 -6.56
N GLY A 239 26.20 19.83 -7.42
CA GLY A 239 27.32 18.95 -7.10
C GLY A 239 26.92 17.55 -6.62
N ALA A 240 25.64 17.17 -6.73
CA ALA A 240 25.24 15.80 -6.42
C ALA A 240 25.88 14.81 -7.42
N THR A 241 26.58 13.82 -6.89
CA THR A 241 27.19 12.74 -7.66
C THR A 241 26.35 11.47 -7.69
N ALA A 242 25.23 11.48 -6.95
CA ALA A 242 24.22 10.43 -7.00
C ALA A 242 22.83 10.99 -6.74
N LEU A 243 21.81 10.33 -7.33
CA LEU A 243 20.40 10.68 -7.14
C LEU A 243 19.62 9.50 -6.55
N ILE A 244 18.83 9.80 -5.51
CA ILE A 244 17.77 8.93 -5.03
C ILE A 244 16.47 9.43 -5.70
N ILE A 245 15.74 8.54 -6.37
CA ILE A 245 14.46 8.88 -7.00
C ILE A 245 13.34 8.23 -6.21
N HIS A 246 12.52 9.06 -5.56
CA HIS A 246 11.32 8.64 -4.85
C HIS A 246 10.11 9.35 -5.45
N ALA A 247 9.68 8.90 -6.62
CA ALA A 247 8.63 9.54 -7.41
C ALA A 247 7.91 8.52 -8.30
N ALA A 248 6.89 8.96 -9.04
CA ALA A 248 6.19 8.13 -10.02
C ALA A 248 7.09 7.75 -11.21
N ASP A 249 6.68 6.73 -11.97
CA ASP A 249 7.41 6.19 -13.13
C ASP A 249 7.73 7.25 -14.20
N GLU A 250 6.80 8.17 -14.43
CA GLU A 250 7.00 9.28 -15.39
C GLU A 250 8.15 10.21 -14.99
N ALA A 251 8.38 10.38 -13.67
CA ALA A 251 9.49 11.16 -13.16
C ALA A 251 10.82 10.42 -13.36
N HIS A 252 10.87 9.10 -13.16
CA HIS A 252 12.06 8.30 -13.43
C HIS A 252 12.51 8.44 -14.87
N ALA A 253 11.59 8.27 -15.83
CA ALA A 253 11.89 8.44 -17.24
C ALA A 253 12.37 9.86 -17.58
N ALA A 254 11.79 10.88 -16.92
CA ALA A 254 12.19 12.27 -17.14
C ALA A 254 13.59 12.57 -16.57
N VAL A 255 13.93 12.04 -15.39
CA VAL A 255 15.26 12.16 -14.78
C VAL A 255 16.32 11.48 -15.64
N LEU A 256 16.06 10.25 -16.12
CA LEU A 256 16.96 9.54 -17.01
C LEU A 256 17.20 10.32 -18.32
N ALA A 257 16.15 10.93 -18.88
CA ALA A 257 16.28 11.77 -20.06
C ALA A 257 17.14 13.02 -19.79
N GLU A 258 17.03 13.66 -18.61
CA GLU A 258 17.88 14.80 -18.23
C GLU A 258 19.34 14.40 -18.13
N ILE A 259 19.63 13.25 -17.48
CA ILE A 259 20.98 12.73 -17.32
C ILE A 259 21.60 12.46 -18.72
N ALA A 260 20.84 11.82 -19.61
CA ALA A 260 21.28 11.50 -20.96
C ALA A 260 21.51 12.77 -21.83
N ASP A 261 20.62 13.78 -21.74
CA ASP A 261 20.76 15.04 -22.49
C ASP A 261 21.96 15.87 -22.00
N ARG A 262 22.42 15.66 -20.77
CA ARG A 262 23.67 16.23 -20.24
C ARG A 262 24.92 15.42 -20.66
N GLY A 263 24.75 14.31 -21.35
CA GLY A 263 25.84 13.43 -21.75
C GLY A 263 26.46 12.63 -20.61
N LEU A 264 25.76 12.54 -19.46
CA LEU A 264 26.22 11.79 -18.29
C LEU A 264 25.84 10.31 -18.42
N ARG A 265 26.74 9.42 -18.04
CA ARG A 265 26.54 7.99 -18.07
C ARG A 265 26.23 7.47 -16.65
N ILE A 266 25.33 6.52 -16.59
CA ILE A 266 25.01 5.79 -15.36
C ILE A 266 25.64 4.40 -15.48
N PRO A 267 26.41 3.95 -14.49
CA PRO A 267 26.74 4.61 -13.21
C PRO A 267 28.02 5.45 -13.23
N GLU A 268 28.76 5.54 -14.36
CA GLU A 268 30.16 6.03 -14.40
C GLU A 268 30.30 7.51 -14.02
N ASP A 269 29.34 8.34 -14.42
CA ASP A 269 29.37 9.78 -14.20
C ASP A 269 28.37 10.23 -13.13
N LEU A 270 27.30 9.45 -12.90
CA LEU A 270 26.26 9.68 -11.91
C LEU A 270 25.61 8.37 -11.47
N SER A 271 25.59 8.10 -10.18
CA SER A 271 24.84 6.97 -9.64
C SER A 271 23.37 7.31 -9.45
N VAL A 272 22.49 6.31 -9.61
CA VAL A 272 21.03 6.47 -9.37
C VAL A 272 20.47 5.27 -8.62
N ILE A 273 19.51 5.53 -7.72
CA ILE A 273 18.74 4.49 -7.03
C ILE A 273 17.28 4.92 -6.88
N SER A 274 16.36 3.98 -7.04
CA SER A 274 14.94 4.20 -6.83
C SER A 274 14.49 3.70 -5.45
N VAL A 275 13.70 4.50 -4.72
CA VAL A 275 13.08 4.11 -3.46
C VAL A 275 11.56 4.17 -3.60
N GLY A 276 10.87 3.09 -3.26
CA GLY A 276 9.41 3.02 -3.28
C GLY A 276 8.82 2.99 -4.70
N ALA A 277 9.52 2.46 -5.70
CA ALA A 277 8.94 2.23 -7.02
C ALA A 277 7.86 1.15 -6.97
N SER A 278 6.73 1.40 -7.63
CA SER A 278 5.64 0.43 -7.80
C SER A 278 5.72 -0.35 -9.12
N PHE A 279 6.81 -0.21 -9.83
CA PHE A 279 7.08 -0.84 -11.14
C PHE A 279 8.48 -1.44 -11.16
N ASP A 280 8.74 -2.30 -12.12
CA ASP A 280 10.05 -2.92 -12.32
C ASP A 280 11.03 -1.94 -12.96
N THR A 281 11.97 -1.43 -12.16
CA THR A 281 12.99 -0.45 -12.57
C THR A 281 14.01 -1.00 -13.55
N THR A 282 14.09 -2.33 -13.73
CA THR A 282 14.97 -2.96 -14.72
C THR A 282 14.44 -2.80 -16.15
N THR A 283 13.17 -2.44 -16.30
CA THR A 283 12.52 -2.19 -17.61
C THR A 283 12.73 -0.77 -18.14
N LEU A 284 13.34 0.11 -17.36
CA LEU A 284 13.70 1.45 -17.79
C LEU A 284 14.78 1.42 -18.88
N ALA A 285 14.92 2.53 -19.62
CA ALA A 285 15.97 2.68 -20.65
C ALA A 285 17.38 2.42 -20.10
N THR A 286 17.60 2.78 -18.84
CA THR A 286 18.76 2.38 -18.04
C THR A 286 18.22 1.64 -16.81
N PRO A 287 18.50 0.35 -16.65
CA PRO A 287 18.16 -0.42 -15.45
C PRO A 287 18.66 0.28 -14.19
N MET A 288 17.84 0.29 -13.14
CA MET A 288 18.13 1.09 -11.94
C MET A 288 18.03 0.23 -10.69
N ASP A 289 19.04 0.31 -9.84
CA ASP A 289 19.03 -0.23 -8.49
C ASP A 289 17.81 0.29 -7.75
N SER A 290 17.16 -0.55 -6.96
CA SER A 290 15.91 -0.14 -6.33
C SER A 290 15.65 -0.79 -4.97
N ILE A 291 14.84 -0.08 -4.18
CA ILE A 291 14.16 -0.59 -3.01
C ILE A 291 12.65 -0.41 -3.29
N PRO A 292 11.98 -1.43 -3.87
CA PRO A 292 10.62 -1.29 -4.38
C PRO A 292 9.57 -1.25 -3.28
N LEU A 293 8.38 -0.77 -3.62
CA LEU A 293 7.17 -1.04 -2.85
C LEU A 293 6.87 -2.54 -2.86
N VAL A 294 6.19 -2.98 -1.81
CA VAL A 294 5.81 -4.39 -1.61
C VAL A 294 4.28 -4.53 -1.44
N PRO A 295 3.45 -4.11 -2.44
CA PRO A 295 2.00 -4.08 -2.30
C PRO A 295 1.42 -5.42 -1.88
N GLN A 296 1.92 -6.53 -2.47
CA GLN A 296 1.41 -7.86 -2.17
C GLN A 296 1.67 -8.24 -0.71
N ALA A 297 2.88 -8.05 -0.19
CA ALA A 297 3.22 -8.39 1.19
C ALA A 297 2.46 -7.51 2.19
N SER A 298 2.33 -6.20 1.91
CA SER A 298 1.57 -5.26 2.75
C SER A 298 0.10 -5.66 2.82
N CYS A 299 -0.52 -5.99 1.69
CA CYS A 299 -1.94 -6.34 1.63
C CYS A 299 -2.21 -7.75 2.17
N ASP A 300 -1.32 -8.72 1.96
CA ASP A 300 -1.42 -10.06 2.54
C ASP A 300 -1.43 -9.96 4.09
N LEU A 301 -0.48 -9.22 4.67
CA LEU A 301 -0.41 -9.01 6.11
C LEU A 301 -1.61 -8.21 6.65
N ALA A 302 -2.07 -7.19 5.94
CA ALA A 302 -3.23 -6.41 6.36
C ALA A 302 -4.53 -7.25 6.36
N VAL A 303 -4.71 -8.11 5.37
CA VAL A 303 -5.85 -9.06 5.31
C VAL A 303 -5.75 -10.09 6.43
N GLU A 304 -4.56 -10.64 6.71
CA GLU A 304 -4.33 -11.55 7.82
C GLU A 304 -4.73 -10.92 9.16
N LEU A 305 -4.25 -9.71 9.45
CA LEU A 305 -4.60 -8.96 10.66
C LEU A 305 -6.08 -8.61 10.73
N ALA A 306 -6.73 -8.33 9.60
CA ALA A 306 -8.17 -8.11 9.55
C ALA A 306 -8.94 -9.40 9.92
N LEU A 307 -8.53 -10.56 9.41
CA LEU A 307 -9.11 -11.87 9.75
C LEU A 307 -8.90 -12.20 11.23
N GLU A 308 -7.69 -12.04 11.76
CA GLU A 308 -7.38 -12.23 13.17
C GLU A 308 -8.25 -11.33 14.07
N SER A 309 -8.52 -10.09 13.62
CA SER A 309 -9.38 -9.16 14.35
C SER A 309 -10.85 -9.59 14.46
N LEU A 310 -11.26 -10.58 13.66
CA LEU A 310 -12.59 -11.19 13.71
C LEU A 310 -12.67 -12.36 14.69
N GLU A 311 -11.53 -12.82 15.22
CA GLU A 311 -11.48 -13.92 16.18
C GLU A 311 -11.69 -13.44 17.62
N ALA A 312 -11.82 -14.40 18.54
CA ALA A 312 -12.03 -14.10 19.96
C ALA A 312 -10.81 -13.41 20.60
N ILE A 313 -9.60 -13.75 20.13
CA ILE A 313 -8.34 -13.11 20.55
C ILE A 313 -7.92 -12.20 19.39
N ARG A 314 -8.00 -10.90 19.60
CA ARG A 314 -7.66 -9.91 18.61
C ARG A 314 -6.16 -9.59 18.63
N PRO A 315 -5.56 -9.23 17.48
CA PRO A 315 -4.19 -8.77 17.46
C PRO A 315 -4.03 -7.46 18.25
N GLU A 316 -2.91 -7.34 18.94
CA GLU A 316 -2.58 -6.11 19.64
C GLU A 316 -2.38 -4.94 18.65
N PRO A 317 -2.90 -3.73 18.98
CA PRO A 317 -2.60 -2.54 18.21
C PRO A 317 -1.09 -2.29 18.09
N GLY A 318 -0.67 -1.67 16.99
CA GLY A 318 0.73 -1.31 16.77
C GLY A 318 1.13 -1.36 15.31
N LEU A 319 2.39 -1.03 15.06
CA LEU A 319 2.97 -0.97 13.74
C LEU A 319 3.51 -2.35 13.33
N ARG A 320 3.29 -2.71 12.10
CA ARG A 320 3.84 -3.89 11.42
C ARG A 320 4.61 -3.38 10.21
N LEU A 321 5.90 -3.15 10.39
CA LEU A 321 6.80 -2.66 9.35
C LEU A 321 7.40 -3.82 8.57
N LEU A 322 7.26 -3.77 7.25
CA LEU A 322 7.91 -4.69 6.32
C LEU A 322 9.31 -4.20 6.01
N ALA A 323 10.30 -5.03 6.25
CA ALA A 323 11.68 -4.69 5.96
C ALA A 323 11.87 -4.42 4.45
N PRO A 324 12.60 -3.36 4.07
CA PRO A 324 12.93 -3.10 2.69
C PRO A 324 13.83 -4.19 2.10
N THR A 325 13.73 -4.39 0.79
CA THR A 325 14.61 -5.31 0.05
C THR A 325 15.31 -4.53 -1.04
N TYR A 326 16.63 -4.51 -1.01
CA TYR A 326 17.44 -3.91 -2.07
C TYR A 326 17.58 -4.86 -3.26
N LEU A 327 17.32 -4.35 -4.46
CA LEU A 327 17.45 -5.05 -5.74
C LEU A 327 18.51 -4.37 -6.60
N PRO A 328 19.70 -4.98 -6.79
CA PRO A 328 20.77 -4.41 -7.60
C PRO A 328 20.44 -4.54 -9.10
N ALA A 329 20.77 -3.51 -9.86
CA ALA A 329 20.68 -3.49 -11.33
C ALA A 329 21.91 -2.85 -11.99
N GLY A 330 22.91 -2.44 -11.18
CA GLY A 330 24.19 -1.91 -11.65
C GLY A 330 24.20 -0.41 -11.93
N SER A 331 23.29 0.35 -11.30
CA SER A 331 23.23 1.81 -11.48
C SER A 331 23.98 2.61 -10.40
N ILE A 332 24.73 1.92 -9.53
CA ILE A 332 25.59 2.53 -8.50
C ILE A 332 27.04 2.16 -8.75
N ALA A 333 27.91 3.16 -8.76
CA ALA A 333 29.37 3.03 -8.76
C ALA A 333 29.99 4.11 -7.87
N GLY A 334 31.30 4.14 -7.74
CA GLY A 334 31.98 5.26 -7.06
C GLY A 334 31.80 6.60 -7.83
N PRO A 335 31.87 7.73 -7.10
CA PRO A 335 31.77 9.04 -7.75
C PRO A 335 32.86 9.22 -8.81
N PRO A 336 32.59 10.01 -9.88
CA PRO A 336 33.61 10.29 -10.90
C PRO A 336 34.86 10.88 -10.24
N ALA A 337 36.04 10.47 -10.72
CA ALA A 337 37.30 11.04 -10.25
C ALA A 337 37.24 12.57 -10.44
N SER A 338 37.43 13.33 -9.35
CA SER A 338 37.54 14.77 -9.46
C SER A 338 38.66 15.11 -10.44
N ALA A 339 38.35 15.94 -11.45
CA ALA A 339 39.40 16.47 -12.31
C ALA A 339 40.50 17.10 -11.42
N PRO A 340 41.79 16.83 -11.71
CA PRO A 340 42.84 17.47 -10.95
C PRO A 340 42.64 18.98 -11.00
N SER A 341 42.56 19.63 -9.84
CA SER A 341 42.53 21.07 -9.71
C SER A 341 43.84 21.61 -10.27
N ASP A 342 43.73 22.29 -11.42
CA ASP A 342 44.87 23.02 -12.00
C ASP A 342 45.35 24.16 -11.09
#